data_853ee379ee8fdfb3eff574332bc0948f
#
_entry.id   853ee379ee8fdfb3eff574332bc0948f
#
_cell.length_a   1.000
_cell.length_b   1.000
_cell.length_c   1.000
_cell.angle_alpha   90.00
_cell.angle_beta   90.00
_cell.angle_gamma   90.00
#
_symmetry.space_group_name_H-M   'P 1'
#
loop_
_entity.id
_entity.type
_entity.pdbx_description
1 polymer ?
#
loop_
_entity_poly.entity_id
_entity_poly.type
_entity_poly.pdbx_seq_one_letter_code
_entity_poly.pdbx_strand_id
1 'polypeptide(L)'
;ESGSKEAKEAQKILEKELEKFADEIHYESYEMAPKAFLHFTKGVSTAVGASILGAGAIKYGLKPKSKAGKTLPHALIAGVDLVSLGITAGEFLFYRELLDKFYPKADGSNMIAVRKAKGETKKRIIISGHIDTAYEWRHIYYGKGKLMGPFMGTSIVTAIISAVLSSASAVLSASGKKNKITEFISDTAFPVHALTLVGMVLLNRFINFNILSPGANDNLTGTLAAVCALKMLDEMDLKFENTEVVCMITDGEEAGLRGAKAYAKAHHDELTDPNVETVVLCVDTLTDLKDLNVYNKDMTGTVKLDQELCSIVREAAAEMG
;
A
#
# COMPACT_ATOMS: atom_id res chain seq x y z
N GLU A 1 9.86 2.32 12.15
CA GLU A 1 10.01 2.34 10.67
C GLU A 1 10.24 0.91 10.20
N SER A 2 9.72 0.58 9.01
CA SER A 2 9.91 -0.74 8.37
C SER A 2 11.40 -1.09 8.26
N GLY A 3 11.78 -2.31 8.67
CA GLY A 3 13.17 -2.79 8.65
C GLY A 3 14.09 -2.16 9.69
N SER A 4 13.56 -1.36 10.61
CA SER A 4 14.38 -0.70 11.62
C SER A 4 14.81 -1.67 12.72
N LYS A 5 15.85 -1.25 13.46
CA LYS A 5 16.30 -1.96 14.66
C LYS A 5 15.23 -1.99 15.73
N GLU A 6 14.48 -0.90 15.85
CA GLU A 6 13.41 -0.73 16.84
C GLU A 6 12.23 -1.68 16.55
N ALA A 7 11.88 -1.90 15.30
CA ALA A 7 10.86 -2.89 14.91
C ALA A 7 11.30 -4.31 15.33
N LYS A 8 12.57 -4.67 15.09
CA LYS A 8 13.14 -5.96 15.51
C LYS A 8 13.23 -6.10 17.03
N GLU A 9 13.52 -5.01 17.76
CA GLU A 9 13.52 -5.01 19.24
C GLU A 9 12.10 -5.19 19.78
N ALA A 10 11.09 -4.57 19.16
CA ALA A 10 9.69 -4.76 19.52
C ALA A 10 9.25 -6.23 19.31
N GLN A 11 9.62 -6.86 18.21
CA GLN A 11 9.38 -8.29 18.00
C GLN A 11 9.99 -9.14 19.12
N LYS A 12 11.21 -8.87 19.54
CA LYS A 12 11.86 -9.61 20.64
C LYS A 12 11.17 -9.43 22.00
N ILE A 13 10.49 -8.31 22.22
CA ILE A 13 9.68 -8.13 23.43
C ILE A 13 8.46 -9.04 23.37
N LEU A 14 7.79 -9.12 22.21
CA LEU A 14 6.62 -9.96 22.00
C LEU A 14 6.97 -11.46 21.98
N GLU A 15 8.15 -11.82 21.46
CA GLU A 15 8.67 -13.19 21.50
C GLU A 15 8.68 -13.75 22.94
N LYS A 16 9.18 -12.99 23.92
CA LYS A 16 9.21 -13.40 25.32
C LYS A 16 7.83 -13.68 25.92
N GLU A 17 6.80 -13.01 25.43
CA GLU A 17 5.43 -13.33 25.81
C GLU A 17 4.94 -14.57 25.12
N LEU A 18 5.19 -14.70 23.80
CA LEU A 18 4.77 -15.82 22.99
C LEU A 18 5.43 -17.15 23.38
N GLU A 19 6.69 -17.11 23.87
CA GLU A 19 7.41 -18.29 24.41
C GLU A 19 6.64 -19.03 25.52
N LYS A 20 5.70 -18.35 26.18
CA LYS A 20 4.92 -18.92 27.27
C LYS A 20 3.81 -19.85 26.78
N PHE A 21 3.33 -19.69 25.54
CA PHE A 21 2.13 -20.36 25.03
C PHE A 21 2.16 -20.76 23.56
N ALA A 22 3.22 -20.45 22.82
CA ALA A 22 3.47 -20.98 21.50
C ALA A 22 4.31 -22.27 21.56
N ASP A 23 4.05 -23.21 20.67
CA ASP A 23 4.85 -24.45 20.56
C ASP A 23 6.14 -24.22 19.75
N GLU A 24 6.16 -23.21 18.88
CA GLU A 24 7.29 -22.87 18.02
C GLU A 24 7.29 -21.38 17.70
N ILE A 25 8.47 -20.76 17.69
CA ILE A 25 8.66 -19.37 17.25
C ILE A 25 9.88 -19.33 16.36
N HIS A 26 9.75 -18.66 15.20
CA HIS A 26 10.86 -18.43 14.30
C HIS A 26 10.74 -17.09 13.58
N TYR A 27 11.84 -16.66 12.97
CA TYR A 27 11.92 -15.42 12.22
C TYR A 27 12.26 -15.71 10.76
N GLU A 28 11.60 -14.98 9.87
CA GLU A 28 11.87 -15.02 8.44
C GLU A 28 12.35 -13.65 7.97
N SER A 29 13.63 -13.61 7.56
CA SER A 29 14.22 -12.37 7.05
C SER A 29 14.03 -12.26 5.54
N TYR A 30 13.81 -11.04 5.07
CA TYR A 30 13.67 -10.71 3.66
C TYR A 30 14.22 -9.31 3.39
N GLU A 31 14.61 -9.06 2.13
CA GLU A 31 15.09 -7.75 1.71
C GLU A 31 13.93 -6.91 1.18
N MET A 32 13.88 -5.63 1.55
CA MET A 32 12.91 -4.65 1.04
C MET A 32 13.54 -3.27 0.86
N ALA A 33 12.85 -2.39 0.14
CA ALA A 33 13.18 -0.96 0.05
C ALA A 33 12.09 -0.14 0.77
N PRO A 34 12.22 0.12 2.08
CA PRO A 34 11.12 0.65 2.90
C PRO A 34 10.61 2.02 2.45
N LYS A 35 11.45 2.82 1.78
CA LYS A 35 11.06 4.16 1.31
C LYS A 35 10.49 4.19 -0.10
N ALA A 36 10.58 3.10 -0.87
CA ALA A 36 10.20 3.11 -2.28
C ALA A 36 8.70 3.36 -2.47
N PHE A 37 7.87 2.65 -1.70
CA PHE A 37 6.41 2.67 -1.83
C PHE A 37 5.80 4.07 -1.71
N LEU A 38 6.10 4.82 -0.65
CA LEU A 38 5.53 6.16 -0.46
C LEU A 38 6.27 7.24 -1.24
N HIS A 39 7.57 7.07 -1.49
CA HIS A 39 8.37 8.07 -2.20
C HIS A 39 8.09 8.12 -3.72
N PHE A 40 7.31 7.19 -4.28
CA PHE A 40 6.92 7.30 -5.69
C PHE A 40 6.25 8.65 -5.99
N THR A 41 5.49 9.21 -5.03
CA THR A 41 4.84 10.51 -5.16
C THR A 41 5.82 11.66 -5.38
N LYS A 42 7.02 11.59 -4.77
CA LYS A 42 8.10 12.58 -4.98
C LYS A 42 8.70 12.43 -6.38
N GLY A 43 8.96 11.20 -6.81
CA GLY A 43 9.46 10.91 -8.15
C GLY A 43 8.50 11.40 -9.24
N VAL A 44 7.22 11.05 -9.10
CA VAL A 44 6.16 11.47 -10.03
C VAL A 44 6.02 13.00 -10.06
N SER A 45 5.93 13.67 -8.92
CA SER A 45 5.82 15.14 -8.89
C SER A 45 7.03 15.83 -9.51
N THR A 46 8.24 15.30 -9.32
CA THR A 46 9.45 15.82 -9.94
C THR A 46 9.42 15.66 -11.46
N ALA A 47 9.03 14.46 -11.96
CA ALA A 47 8.93 14.20 -13.39
C ALA A 47 7.86 15.07 -14.07
N VAL A 48 6.69 15.21 -13.44
CA VAL A 48 5.61 16.10 -13.93
C VAL A 48 6.08 17.55 -13.95
N GLY A 49 6.72 18.05 -12.87
CA GLY A 49 7.28 19.40 -12.82
C GLY A 49 8.33 19.65 -13.91
N ALA A 50 9.26 18.73 -14.10
CA ALA A 50 10.28 18.82 -15.15
C ALA A 50 9.66 18.82 -16.55
N SER A 51 8.63 18.01 -16.78
CA SER A 51 7.92 17.98 -18.08
C SER A 51 7.17 19.29 -18.39
N ILE A 52 6.58 19.91 -17.37
CA ILE A 52 5.94 21.25 -17.51
C ILE A 52 6.97 22.28 -17.96
N LEU A 53 8.13 22.32 -17.29
CA LEU A 53 9.20 23.25 -17.66
C LEU A 53 9.75 22.96 -19.06
N GLY A 54 10.04 21.70 -19.37
CA GLY A 54 10.54 21.28 -20.68
C GLY A 54 9.55 21.52 -21.82
N ALA A 55 8.31 21.09 -21.67
CA ALA A 55 7.27 21.32 -22.67
C ALA A 55 6.93 22.80 -22.83
N GLY A 56 6.91 23.55 -21.72
CA GLY A 56 6.70 24.99 -21.73
C GLY A 56 7.81 25.74 -22.45
N ALA A 57 9.08 25.40 -22.17
CA ALA A 57 10.23 25.98 -22.88
C ALA A 57 10.17 25.70 -24.39
N ILE A 58 9.82 24.51 -24.79
CA ILE A 58 9.66 24.16 -26.21
C ILE A 58 8.48 24.94 -26.82
N LYS A 59 7.29 24.88 -26.22
CA LYS A 59 6.06 25.46 -26.79
C LYS A 59 6.12 26.99 -26.84
N TYR A 60 6.54 27.64 -25.78
CA TYR A 60 6.46 29.10 -25.64
C TYR A 60 7.79 29.80 -25.84
N GLY A 61 8.93 29.15 -25.52
CA GLY A 61 10.27 29.72 -25.70
C GLY A 61 10.79 29.53 -27.12
N LEU A 62 10.96 28.29 -27.55
CA LEU A 62 11.52 27.97 -28.87
C LEU A 62 10.52 28.20 -30.01
N LYS A 63 9.21 28.11 -29.76
CA LYS A 63 8.13 28.34 -30.73
C LYS A 63 8.35 27.62 -32.06
N PRO A 64 8.53 26.29 -32.07
CA PRO A 64 8.94 25.55 -33.26
C PRO A 64 7.90 25.66 -34.37
N LYS A 65 8.39 25.90 -35.61
CA LYS A 65 7.53 25.97 -36.80
C LYS A 65 7.23 24.61 -37.41
N SER A 66 8.15 23.66 -37.29
CA SER A 66 8.00 22.32 -37.85
C SER A 66 6.89 21.54 -37.14
N LYS A 67 6.27 20.61 -37.85
CA LYS A 67 5.24 19.71 -37.33
C LYS A 67 5.78 18.88 -36.14
N ALA A 68 6.95 18.27 -36.29
CA ALA A 68 7.60 17.51 -35.23
C ALA A 68 7.85 18.37 -33.97
N GLY A 69 8.38 19.57 -34.16
CA GLY A 69 8.62 20.49 -33.01
C GLY A 69 7.35 20.91 -32.28
N LYS A 70 6.23 21.09 -33.00
CA LYS A 70 4.91 21.37 -32.38
C LYS A 70 4.33 20.17 -31.64
N THR A 71 4.62 18.97 -32.09
CA THR A 71 4.17 17.71 -31.46
C THR A 71 4.96 17.40 -30.19
N LEU A 72 6.25 17.73 -30.15
CA LEU A 72 7.17 17.34 -29.10
C LEU A 72 6.72 17.72 -27.67
N PRO A 73 6.23 18.93 -27.36
CA PRO A 73 5.75 19.27 -26.01
C PRO A 73 4.60 18.34 -25.57
N HIS A 74 3.65 18.07 -26.46
CA HIS A 74 2.52 17.20 -26.13
C HIS A 74 2.94 15.74 -25.95
N ALA A 75 3.87 15.26 -26.76
CA ALA A 75 4.43 13.92 -26.65
C ALA A 75 5.23 13.74 -25.35
N LEU A 76 5.99 14.77 -24.94
CA LEU A 76 6.71 14.77 -23.67
C LEU A 76 5.74 14.66 -22.48
N ILE A 77 4.71 15.48 -22.44
CA ILE A 77 3.69 15.46 -21.40
C ILE A 77 2.98 14.09 -21.38
N ALA A 78 2.52 13.62 -22.55
CA ALA A 78 1.85 12.33 -22.64
C ALA A 78 2.71 11.16 -22.14
N GLY A 79 3.99 11.14 -22.51
CA GLY A 79 4.93 10.13 -22.03
C GLY A 79 5.09 10.15 -20.51
N VAL A 80 5.26 11.33 -19.92
CA VAL A 80 5.39 11.48 -18.47
C VAL A 80 4.09 11.09 -17.76
N ASP A 81 2.92 11.51 -18.27
CA ASP A 81 1.63 11.15 -17.69
C ASP A 81 1.41 9.64 -17.68
N LEU A 82 1.65 8.96 -18.81
CA LEU A 82 1.45 7.51 -18.94
C LEU A 82 2.41 6.73 -18.03
N VAL A 83 3.68 7.13 -17.97
CA VAL A 83 4.67 6.52 -17.05
C VAL A 83 4.28 6.76 -15.60
N SER A 84 3.87 7.98 -15.25
CA SER A 84 3.44 8.34 -13.90
C SER A 84 2.21 7.55 -13.45
N LEU A 85 1.22 7.38 -14.32
CA LEU A 85 0.05 6.53 -14.05
C LEU A 85 0.45 5.05 -13.91
N GLY A 86 1.36 4.58 -14.76
CA GLY A 86 1.87 3.20 -14.68
C GLY A 86 2.61 2.94 -13.36
N ILE A 87 3.45 3.86 -12.90
CA ILE A 87 4.13 3.78 -11.60
C ILE A 87 3.10 3.82 -10.46
N THR A 88 2.16 4.79 -10.50
CA THR A 88 1.14 4.92 -9.46
C THR A 88 0.28 3.67 -9.36
N ALA A 89 -0.18 3.13 -10.49
CA ALA A 89 -0.94 1.89 -10.51
C ALA A 89 -0.10 0.69 -10.03
N GLY A 90 1.13 0.57 -10.51
CA GLY A 90 2.03 -0.53 -10.14
C GLY A 90 2.37 -0.52 -8.65
N GLU A 91 2.76 0.62 -8.10
CA GLU A 91 3.13 0.73 -6.69
C GLU A 91 1.91 0.69 -5.77
N PHE A 92 0.91 1.53 -6.02
CA PHE A 92 -0.17 1.78 -5.07
C PHE A 92 -1.37 0.83 -5.23
N LEU A 93 -1.76 0.46 -6.48
CA LEU A 93 -2.90 -0.44 -6.68
C LEU A 93 -2.50 -1.92 -6.68
N PHE A 94 -1.30 -2.23 -7.17
CA PHE A 94 -0.88 -3.62 -7.36
C PHE A 94 0.35 -4.03 -6.53
N TYR A 95 0.93 -3.15 -5.72
CA TYR A 95 2.07 -3.41 -4.84
C TYR A 95 3.25 -4.10 -5.57
N ARG A 96 3.63 -3.59 -6.78
CA ARG A 96 4.55 -4.27 -7.72
C ARG A 96 6.03 -4.04 -7.48
N GLU A 97 6.44 -3.24 -6.52
CA GLU A 97 7.86 -2.98 -6.20
C GLU A 97 8.70 -2.45 -7.38
N LEU A 98 8.08 -1.65 -8.26
CA LEU A 98 8.73 -1.15 -9.48
C LEU A 98 9.93 -0.25 -9.17
N LEU A 99 9.86 0.48 -8.06
CA LEU A 99 10.86 1.46 -7.65
C LEU A 99 11.89 0.93 -6.66
N ASP A 100 11.71 -0.25 -6.09
CA ASP A 100 12.59 -0.81 -5.06
C ASP A 100 14.07 -0.84 -5.46
N LYS A 101 14.37 -1.06 -6.74
CA LYS A 101 15.74 -1.06 -7.28
C LYS A 101 16.43 0.31 -7.25
N PHE A 102 15.70 1.38 -7.03
CA PHE A 102 16.25 2.75 -7.00
C PHE A 102 16.40 3.30 -5.57
N TYR A 103 16.00 2.52 -4.57
CA TYR A 103 16.03 2.93 -3.17
C TYR A 103 16.96 2.04 -2.34
N PRO A 104 17.53 2.59 -1.25
CA PRO A 104 18.31 1.80 -0.29
C PRO A 104 17.50 0.63 0.24
N LYS A 105 18.18 -0.51 0.39
CA LYS A 105 17.61 -1.73 0.92
C LYS A 105 17.77 -1.81 2.43
N ALA A 106 16.85 -2.51 3.06
CA ALA A 106 16.86 -2.87 4.47
C ALA A 106 16.38 -4.33 4.63
N ASP A 107 16.80 -4.96 5.71
CA ASP A 107 16.35 -6.29 6.07
C ASP A 107 15.09 -6.19 6.91
N GLY A 108 13.96 -6.63 6.36
CA GLY A 108 12.71 -6.86 7.08
C GLY A 108 12.71 -8.21 7.79
N SER A 109 11.82 -8.39 8.75
CA SER A 109 11.68 -9.61 9.53
C SER A 109 10.22 -9.88 9.88
N ASN A 110 9.68 -11.01 9.48
CA ASN A 110 8.43 -11.52 10.01
C ASN A 110 8.71 -12.44 11.21
N MET A 111 7.95 -12.32 12.27
CA MET A 111 7.97 -13.24 13.39
C MET A 111 6.73 -14.13 13.34
N ILE A 112 6.92 -15.42 13.36
CA ILE A 112 5.89 -16.44 13.28
C ILE A 112 5.89 -17.27 14.55
N ALA A 113 4.77 -17.26 15.27
CA ALA A 113 4.57 -18.09 16.45
C ALA A 113 3.42 -19.05 16.21
N VAL A 114 3.67 -20.35 16.39
CA VAL A 114 2.74 -21.42 16.03
C VAL A 114 2.27 -22.14 17.28
N ARG A 115 0.95 -22.28 17.43
CA ARG A 115 0.31 -23.23 18.33
C ARG A 115 -0.18 -24.42 17.49
N LYS A 116 0.57 -25.53 17.56
CA LYS A 116 0.35 -26.72 16.74
C LYS A 116 -0.94 -27.44 17.08
N ALA A 117 -1.54 -28.13 16.12
CA ALA A 117 -2.59 -29.09 16.37
C ALA A 117 -2.10 -30.27 17.26
N LYS A 118 -3.02 -31.00 17.92
CA LYS A 118 -2.68 -32.24 18.65
C LYS A 118 -2.30 -33.36 17.69
N GLY A 119 -3.01 -33.45 16.57
CA GLY A 119 -2.81 -34.46 15.54
C GLY A 119 -2.31 -33.82 14.22
N GLU A 120 -2.71 -34.41 13.11
CA GLU A 120 -2.39 -33.92 11.78
C GLU A 120 -3.09 -32.60 11.50
N THR A 121 -2.35 -31.59 11.01
CA THR A 121 -2.93 -30.29 10.65
C THR A 121 -3.77 -30.43 9.37
N LYS A 122 -5.06 -30.13 9.48
CA LYS A 122 -6.02 -30.04 8.36
C LYS A 122 -6.55 -28.63 8.15
N LYS A 123 -6.40 -27.79 9.17
CA LYS A 123 -6.76 -26.36 9.12
C LYS A 123 -5.64 -25.54 9.72
N ARG A 124 -5.43 -24.36 9.13
CA ARG A 124 -4.49 -23.35 9.62
C ARG A 124 -5.20 -22.01 9.71
N ILE A 125 -5.15 -21.40 10.88
CA ILE A 125 -5.68 -20.05 11.11
C ILE A 125 -4.47 -19.14 11.39
N ILE A 126 -4.20 -18.21 10.47
CA ILE A 126 -3.14 -17.20 10.62
C ILE A 126 -3.80 -15.89 11.06
N ILE A 127 -3.44 -15.40 12.24
CA ILE A 127 -3.86 -14.10 12.74
C ILE A 127 -2.65 -13.19 12.61
N SER A 128 -2.78 -12.12 11.82
CA SER A 128 -1.67 -11.24 11.46
C SER A 128 -1.92 -9.80 11.89
N GLY A 129 -0.87 -9.19 12.44
CA GLY A 129 -0.73 -7.75 12.59
C GLY A 129 0.66 -7.33 12.14
N HIS A 130 0.95 -6.02 12.05
CA HIS A 130 2.28 -5.54 11.69
C HIS A 130 2.91 -4.71 12.79
N ILE A 131 4.25 -4.73 12.84
CA ILE A 131 5.03 -4.10 13.93
C ILE A 131 5.63 -2.76 13.53
N ASP A 132 5.77 -2.50 12.24
CA ASP A 132 6.29 -1.24 11.72
C ASP A 132 5.23 -0.13 11.80
N THR A 133 5.66 1.10 11.70
CA THR A 133 4.82 2.29 11.90
C THR A 133 4.91 3.24 10.72
N ALA A 134 3.78 3.88 10.39
CA ALA A 134 3.64 4.88 9.35
C ALA A 134 4.45 6.15 9.62
N TYR A 135 4.70 6.89 8.56
CA TYR A 135 5.04 8.31 8.68
C TYR A 135 3.81 9.12 9.11
N GLU A 136 4.06 10.32 9.67
CA GLU A 136 3.00 11.24 10.06
C GLU A 136 2.18 11.69 8.84
N TRP A 137 0.87 11.48 8.90
CA TRP A 137 -0.10 11.93 7.89
C TRP A 137 -0.82 13.20 8.36
N ARG A 138 -0.37 14.36 7.92
CA ARG A 138 -0.85 15.68 8.40
C ARG A 138 -2.31 15.97 8.08
N HIS A 139 -2.90 15.34 7.07
CA HIS A 139 -4.33 15.53 6.75
C HIS A 139 -5.26 15.13 7.90
N ILE A 140 -4.81 14.25 8.81
CA ILE A 140 -5.57 13.87 10.01
C ILE A 140 -5.84 15.09 10.89
N TYR A 141 -4.88 16.01 10.99
CA TYR A 141 -5.05 17.26 11.74
C TYR A 141 -6.03 18.23 11.07
N TYR A 142 -6.10 18.27 9.75
CA TYR A 142 -6.87 19.24 8.98
C TYR A 142 -8.25 18.77 8.55
N GLY A 143 -8.80 17.71 9.08
CA GLY A 143 -10.12 17.25 8.68
C GLY A 143 -10.48 15.86 9.18
N LYS A 144 -9.77 15.37 10.19
CA LYS A 144 -9.99 14.04 10.76
C LYS A 144 -10.04 12.94 9.68
N GLY A 145 -9.11 12.99 8.72
CA GLY A 145 -9.03 12.03 7.63
C GLY A 145 -9.99 12.25 6.46
N LYS A 146 -11.03 13.09 6.61
CA LYS A 146 -12.05 13.32 5.55
C LYS A 146 -11.50 13.94 4.26
N LEU A 147 -10.35 14.60 4.32
CA LEU A 147 -9.71 15.22 3.15
C LEU A 147 -8.88 14.26 2.32
N MET A 148 -8.47 13.12 2.86
CA MET A 148 -7.60 12.17 2.16
C MET A 148 -8.24 11.64 0.87
N GLY A 149 -9.46 11.09 0.97
CA GLY A 149 -10.18 10.56 -0.19
C GLY A 149 -10.37 11.57 -1.33
N PRO A 150 -10.92 12.77 -1.06
CA PRO A 150 -11.03 13.82 -2.06
C PRO A 150 -9.71 14.23 -2.70
N PHE A 151 -8.62 14.36 -1.92
CA PHE A 151 -7.31 14.72 -2.45
C PHE A 151 -6.71 13.63 -3.33
N MET A 152 -6.69 12.40 -2.86
CA MET A 152 -6.19 11.26 -3.64
C MET A 152 -7.04 11.06 -4.90
N GLY A 153 -8.36 11.05 -4.75
CA GLY A 153 -9.29 10.89 -5.88
C GLY A 153 -9.12 11.99 -6.93
N THR A 154 -9.03 13.26 -6.51
CA THR A 154 -8.81 14.38 -7.43
C THR A 154 -7.46 14.24 -8.14
N SER A 155 -6.39 13.90 -7.43
CA SER A 155 -5.06 13.71 -8.03
C SER A 155 -5.05 12.60 -9.08
N ILE A 156 -5.68 11.46 -8.80
CA ILE A 156 -5.79 10.34 -9.74
C ILE A 156 -6.64 10.72 -10.97
N VAL A 157 -7.80 11.33 -10.74
CA VAL A 157 -8.70 11.75 -11.83
C VAL A 157 -8.05 12.79 -12.73
N THR A 158 -7.39 13.79 -12.16
CA THR A 158 -6.67 14.80 -12.98
C THR A 158 -5.51 14.19 -13.75
N ALA A 159 -4.78 13.22 -13.17
CA ALA A 159 -3.71 12.50 -13.88
C ALA A 159 -4.25 11.69 -15.07
N ILE A 160 -5.38 11.00 -14.90
CA ILE A 160 -6.04 10.27 -16.00
C ILE A 160 -6.50 11.22 -17.10
N ILE A 161 -7.17 12.31 -16.74
CA ILE A 161 -7.63 13.31 -17.72
C ILE A 161 -6.45 13.92 -18.45
N SER A 162 -5.36 14.25 -17.72
CA SER A 162 -4.11 14.76 -18.29
C SER A 162 -3.53 13.79 -19.32
N ALA A 163 -3.40 12.50 -18.96
CA ALA A 163 -2.88 11.47 -19.87
C ALA A 163 -3.70 11.34 -21.15
N VAL A 164 -5.03 11.37 -21.04
CA VAL A 164 -5.94 11.32 -22.21
C VAL A 164 -5.78 12.55 -23.09
N LEU A 165 -5.83 13.73 -22.49
CA LEU A 165 -5.76 14.99 -23.25
C LEU A 165 -4.38 15.18 -23.89
N SER A 166 -3.30 14.89 -23.18
CA SER A 166 -1.93 15.04 -23.69
C SER A 166 -1.63 14.04 -24.78
N SER A 167 -2.09 12.79 -24.66
CA SER A 167 -1.97 11.77 -25.71
C SER A 167 -2.77 12.16 -26.96
N ALA A 168 -4.01 12.60 -26.79
CA ALA A 168 -4.84 13.10 -27.89
C ALA A 168 -4.18 14.32 -28.56
N SER A 169 -3.65 15.26 -27.79
CA SER A 169 -2.94 16.44 -28.32
C SER A 169 -1.69 16.07 -29.11
N ALA A 170 -0.93 15.07 -28.67
CA ALA A 170 0.24 14.58 -29.38
C ALA A 170 -0.15 13.99 -30.74
N VAL A 171 -1.16 13.12 -30.77
CA VAL A 171 -1.67 12.48 -32.00
C VAL A 171 -2.25 13.54 -32.98
N LEU A 172 -3.07 14.47 -32.47
CA LEU A 172 -3.67 15.52 -33.29
C LEU A 172 -2.62 16.47 -33.86
N SER A 173 -1.63 16.87 -33.06
CA SER A 173 -0.51 17.69 -33.52
C SER A 173 0.32 16.96 -34.58
N ALA A 174 0.55 15.65 -34.41
CA ALA A 174 1.23 14.81 -35.40
C ALA A 174 0.42 14.63 -36.69
N SER A 175 -0.91 14.58 -36.62
CA SER A 175 -1.75 14.49 -37.81
C SER A 175 -1.77 15.76 -38.66
N GLY A 176 -1.51 16.91 -38.02
CA GLY A 176 -1.59 18.25 -38.67
C GLY A 176 -3.02 18.74 -38.86
N LYS A 177 -4.04 18.02 -38.37
CA LYS A 177 -5.44 18.46 -38.43
C LYS A 177 -5.66 19.64 -37.50
N LYS A 178 -6.29 20.70 -38.00
CA LYS A 178 -6.64 21.89 -37.23
C LYS A 178 -8.13 22.17 -37.34
N ASN A 179 -8.80 22.17 -36.21
CA ASN A 179 -10.18 22.63 -36.06
C ASN A 179 -10.36 23.08 -34.59
N LYS A 180 -11.49 23.68 -34.29
CA LYS A 180 -11.79 24.19 -32.94
C LYS A 180 -11.63 23.12 -31.83
N ILE A 181 -11.97 21.86 -32.11
CA ILE A 181 -11.87 20.75 -31.17
C ILE A 181 -10.40 20.41 -30.89
N THR A 182 -9.57 20.31 -31.95
CA THR A 182 -8.15 20.00 -31.80
C THR A 182 -7.39 21.11 -31.07
N GLU A 183 -7.75 22.36 -31.30
CA GLU A 183 -7.20 23.51 -30.58
C GLU A 183 -7.61 23.48 -29.12
N PHE A 184 -8.90 23.25 -28.81
CA PHE A 184 -9.39 23.13 -27.44
C PHE A 184 -8.67 22.03 -26.66
N ILE A 185 -8.53 20.82 -27.25
CA ILE A 185 -7.82 19.69 -26.61
C ILE A 185 -6.35 20.07 -26.31
N SER A 186 -5.65 20.68 -27.29
CA SER A 186 -4.26 21.06 -27.16
C SER A 186 -4.03 22.20 -26.14
N ASP A 187 -4.98 23.12 -26.04
CA ASP A 187 -4.88 24.23 -25.09
C ASP A 187 -5.27 23.81 -23.66
N THR A 188 -6.13 22.79 -23.52
CA THR A 188 -6.58 22.28 -22.23
C THR A 188 -5.57 21.26 -21.64
N ALA A 189 -4.85 20.51 -22.45
CA ALA A 189 -3.92 19.48 -22.00
C ALA A 189 -2.84 20.01 -21.05
N PHE A 190 -2.22 21.15 -21.35
CA PHE A 190 -1.15 21.73 -20.55
C PHE A 190 -1.63 22.23 -19.17
N PRO A 191 -2.71 23.02 -19.04
CA PRO A 191 -3.26 23.39 -17.74
C PRO A 191 -3.68 22.19 -16.87
N VAL A 192 -4.30 21.15 -17.47
CA VAL A 192 -4.69 19.96 -16.71
C VAL A 192 -3.47 19.19 -16.22
N HIS A 193 -2.42 19.09 -17.03
CA HIS A 193 -1.15 18.51 -16.60
C HIS A 193 -0.52 19.31 -15.43
N ALA A 194 -0.55 20.63 -15.49
CA ALA A 194 -0.10 21.47 -14.39
C ALA A 194 -0.93 21.28 -13.11
N LEU A 195 -2.24 21.05 -13.25
CA LEU A 195 -3.13 20.75 -12.10
C LEU A 195 -2.78 19.41 -11.44
N THR A 196 -2.36 18.41 -12.22
CA THR A 196 -1.84 17.15 -11.69
C THR A 196 -0.63 17.37 -10.78
N LEU A 197 0.30 18.26 -11.16
CA LEU A 197 1.43 18.61 -10.30
C LEU A 197 0.97 19.21 -8.96
N VAL A 198 -0.03 20.09 -8.98
CA VAL A 198 -0.57 20.67 -7.73
C VAL A 198 -1.09 19.57 -6.81
N GLY A 199 -1.88 18.62 -7.33
CA GLY A 199 -2.38 17.48 -6.57
C GLY A 199 -1.24 16.65 -5.96
N MET A 200 -0.24 16.32 -6.73
CA MET A 200 0.92 15.53 -6.28
C MET A 200 1.78 16.27 -5.24
N VAL A 201 1.98 17.56 -5.40
CA VAL A 201 2.72 18.39 -4.42
C VAL A 201 1.96 18.48 -3.11
N LEU A 202 0.65 18.66 -3.15
CA LEU A 202 -0.19 18.67 -1.96
C LEU A 202 -0.14 17.32 -1.25
N LEU A 203 -0.24 16.21 -1.97
CA LEU A 203 -0.11 14.86 -1.40
C LEU A 203 1.24 14.69 -0.68
N ASN A 204 2.35 15.09 -1.30
CA ASN A 204 3.67 15.09 -0.67
C ASN A 204 3.77 15.95 0.60
N ARG A 205 3.00 17.03 0.69
CA ARG A 205 2.97 17.92 1.87
C ARG A 205 2.16 17.33 3.02
N PHE A 206 1.23 16.42 2.73
CA PHE A 206 0.46 15.73 3.75
C PHE A 206 1.24 14.64 4.47
N ILE A 207 2.25 14.06 3.82
CA ILE A 207 3.13 13.06 4.44
C ILE A 207 4.39 13.76 4.98
N ASN A 208 4.63 13.62 6.27
CA ASN A 208 5.85 14.12 6.90
C ASN A 208 6.86 12.98 7.05
N PHE A 209 7.72 12.82 6.08
CA PHE A 209 8.75 11.76 6.06
C PHE A 209 9.86 11.91 7.12
N ASN A 210 9.79 12.93 7.97
CA ASN A 210 10.76 13.14 9.05
C ASN A 210 10.21 12.75 10.42
N ILE A 211 8.94 12.43 10.52
CA ILE A 211 8.28 12.04 11.77
C ILE A 211 7.57 10.71 11.56
N LEU A 212 7.90 9.75 12.41
CA LEU A 212 7.19 8.47 12.50
C LEU A 212 6.00 8.60 13.45
N SER A 213 4.91 7.94 13.11
CA SER A 213 3.79 7.74 14.03
C SER A 213 4.25 6.89 15.22
N PRO A 214 3.69 7.09 16.42
CA PRO A 214 3.98 6.22 17.57
C PRO A 214 3.63 4.74 17.36
N GLY A 215 2.74 4.40 16.42
CA GLY A 215 2.35 3.03 16.09
C GLY A 215 1.51 2.33 17.16
N ALA A 216 1.06 3.05 18.20
CA ALA A 216 0.31 2.43 19.28
C ALA A 216 -1.03 1.85 18.81
N ASN A 217 -1.71 2.54 17.93
CA ASN A 217 -2.98 2.10 17.36
C ASN A 217 -2.77 1.39 16.02
N ASP A 218 -1.96 1.95 15.17
CA ASP A 218 -1.54 1.43 13.88
C ASP A 218 -0.04 1.06 13.93
N ASN A 219 0.34 -0.26 14.21
CA ASN A 219 -0.64 -1.32 14.43
C ASN A 219 -0.24 -2.23 15.61
N LEU A 220 0.18 -1.65 16.75
CA LEU A 220 0.44 -2.44 17.94
C LEU A 220 -0.85 -3.11 18.47
N THR A 221 -2.02 -2.49 18.27
CA THR A 221 -3.31 -3.06 18.68
C THR A 221 -3.63 -4.35 17.94
N GLY A 222 -3.48 -4.39 16.62
CA GLY A 222 -3.69 -5.60 15.83
C GLY A 222 -2.63 -6.67 16.12
N THR A 223 -1.37 -6.27 16.29
CA THR A 223 -0.29 -7.16 16.71
C THR A 223 -0.60 -7.81 18.07
N LEU A 224 -1.04 -7.03 19.06
CA LEU A 224 -1.41 -7.57 20.37
C LEU A 224 -2.67 -8.44 20.30
N ALA A 225 -3.62 -8.16 19.44
CA ALA A 225 -4.78 -9.03 19.23
C ALA A 225 -4.35 -10.42 18.75
N ALA A 226 -3.40 -10.50 17.82
CA ALA A 226 -2.84 -11.77 17.37
C ALA A 226 -2.12 -12.53 18.49
N VAL A 227 -1.31 -11.84 19.32
CA VAL A 227 -0.65 -12.42 20.49
C VAL A 227 -1.67 -12.89 21.51
N CYS A 228 -2.68 -12.06 21.83
CA CYS A 228 -3.74 -12.40 22.79
C CYS A 228 -4.58 -13.60 22.35
N ALA A 229 -4.77 -13.82 21.04
CA ALA A 229 -5.49 -14.98 20.57
C ALA A 229 -4.78 -16.30 20.98
N LEU A 230 -3.46 -16.40 20.82
CA LEU A 230 -2.71 -17.57 21.28
C LEU A 230 -2.73 -17.69 22.82
N LYS A 231 -2.59 -16.56 23.51
CA LYS A 231 -2.66 -16.52 24.97
C LYS A 231 -4.00 -17.01 25.50
N MET A 232 -5.11 -16.57 24.91
CA MET A 232 -6.46 -17.03 25.30
C MET A 232 -6.64 -18.53 25.11
N LEU A 233 -6.15 -19.08 24.00
CA LEU A 233 -6.18 -20.54 23.78
C LEU A 233 -5.41 -21.29 24.84
N ASP A 234 -4.30 -20.74 25.33
CA ASP A 234 -3.51 -21.34 26.38
C ASP A 234 -4.21 -21.25 27.75
N GLU A 235 -4.71 -20.07 28.13
CA GLU A 235 -5.45 -19.87 29.38
C GLU A 235 -6.73 -20.70 29.47
N MET A 236 -7.35 -21.03 28.34
CA MET A 236 -8.52 -21.90 28.23
C MET A 236 -8.16 -23.39 28.19
N ASP A 237 -6.88 -23.75 28.22
CA ASP A 237 -6.35 -25.09 27.98
C ASP A 237 -6.89 -25.70 26.66
N LEU A 238 -7.10 -24.84 25.67
CA LEU A 238 -7.69 -25.21 24.39
C LEU A 238 -6.59 -25.46 23.36
N LYS A 239 -6.48 -26.72 22.93
CA LYS A 239 -5.64 -27.15 21.82
C LYS A 239 -6.48 -27.97 20.87
N PHE A 240 -6.60 -27.52 19.64
CA PHE A 240 -7.43 -28.17 18.63
C PHE A 240 -6.84 -29.50 18.15
N GLU A 241 -7.67 -30.42 17.74
CA GLU A 241 -7.24 -31.73 17.25
C GLU A 241 -6.48 -31.61 15.92
N ASN A 242 -7.06 -30.88 14.95
CA ASN A 242 -6.55 -30.82 13.58
C ASN A 242 -6.38 -29.37 13.07
N THR A 243 -6.40 -28.37 13.95
CA THR A 243 -6.21 -26.96 13.58
C THR A 243 -5.00 -26.39 14.30
N GLU A 244 -4.07 -25.86 13.54
CA GLU A 244 -3.00 -25.02 14.09
C GLU A 244 -3.40 -23.54 14.02
N VAL A 245 -2.93 -22.76 14.99
CA VAL A 245 -3.16 -21.33 15.04
C VAL A 245 -1.81 -20.63 15.04
N VAL A 246 -1.66 -19.69 14.12
CA VAL A 246 -0.42 -18.96 13.86
C VAL A 246 -0.63 -17.48 14.20
N CYS A 247 0.21 -16.95 15.07
CA CYS A 247 0.37 -15.51 15.25
C CYS A 247 1.49 -15.05 14.33
N MET A 248 1.18 -14.27 13.31
CA MET A 248 2.15 -13.72 12.37
C MET A 248 2.29 -12.21 12.58
N ILE A 249 3.48 -11.78 12.98
CA ILE A 249 3.80 -10.37 13.18
C ILE A 249 4.71 -9.94 12.05
N THR A 250 4.14 -9.25 11.07
CA THR A 250 4.86 -8.80 9.88
C THR A 250 5.60 -7.48 10.12
N ASP A 251 6.65 -7.26 9.36
CA ASP A 251 7.32 -5.97 9.20
C ASP A 251 7.09 -5.47 7.76
N GLY A 252 7.22 -4.16 7.53
CA GLY A 252 7.14 -3.59 6.19
C GLY A 252 5.73 -3.57 5.58
N GLU A 253 4.70 -3.54 6.40
CA GLU A 253 3.33 -3.27 5.95
C GLU A 253 3.23 -1.87 5.36
N GLU A 254 3.71 -0.88 6.08
CA GLU A 254 3.75 0.55 5.72
C GLU A 254 4.68 0.85 4.52
N ALA A 255 5.55 -0.08 4.20
CA ALA A 255 6.37 -0.06 3.00
C ALA A 255 5.66 -0.67 1.77
N GLY A 256 4.36 -0.98 1.86
CA GLY A 256 3.54 -1.58 0.82
C GLY A 256 3.47 -3.09 0.92
N LEU A 257 3.09 -3.60 2.08
CA LEU A 257 2.81 -5.01 2.38
C LEU A 257 4.02 -5.95 2.17
N ARG A 258 5.27 -5.45 2.32
CA ARG A 258 6.48 -6.20 1.95
C ARG A 258 6.63 -7.51 2.72
N GLY A 259 6.37 -7.51 4.04
CA GLY A 259 6.46 -8.70 4.88
C GLY A 259 5.44 -9.77 4.53
N ALA A 260 4.17 -9.38 4.42
CA ALA A 260 3.11 -10.30 4.03
C ALA A 260 3.35 -10.89 2.63
N LYS A 261 3.86 -10.10 1.69
CA LYS A 261 4.21 -10.56 0.35
C LYS A 261 5.40 -11.53 0.37
N ALA A 262 6.43 -11.25 1.17
CA ALA A 262 7.58 -12.14 1.33
C ALA A 262 7.15 -13.49 1.90
N TYR A 263 6.31 -13.48 2.95
CA TYR A 263 5.73 -14.69 3.54
C TYR A 263 4.90 -15.48 2.53
N ALA A 264 3.94 -14.82 1.87
CA ALA A 264 3.09 -15.47 0.89
C ALA A 264 3.88 -16.10 -0.29
N LYS A 265 5.00 -15.48 -0.68
CA LYS A 265 5.88 -16.02 -1.71
C LYS A 265 6.70 -17.22 -1.22
N ALA A 266 7.22 -17.16 0.00
CA ALA A 266 8.01 -18.25 0.59
C ALA A 266 7.16 -19.49 0.88
N HIS A 267 5.93 -19.29 1.32
CA HIS A 267 5.00 -20.34 1.73
C HIS A 267 3.86 -20.61 0.74
N HIS A 268 4.08 -20.25 -0.54
CA HIS A 268 3.03 -20.38 -1.56
C HIS A 268 2.41 -21.77 -1.62
N ASP A 269 3.24 -22.80 -1.67
CA ASP A 269 2.80 -24.20 -1.79
C ASP A 269 2.06 -24.66 -0.53
N GLU A 270 2.51 -24.20 0.63
CA GLU A 270 1.90 -24.49 1.92
C GLU A 270 0.54 -23.80 2.09
N LEU A 271 0.44 -22.52 1.70
CA LEU A 271 -0.78 -21.72 1.77
C LEU A 271 -1.84 -22.17 0.76
N THR A 272 -1.44 -22.87 -0.30
CA THR A 272 -2.32 -23.36 -1.36
C THR A 272 -2.49 -24.87 -1.35
N ASP A 273 -2.01 -25.57 -0.30
CA ASP A 273 -2.18 -27.03 -0.16
C ASP A 273 -3.68 -27.37 -0.04
N PRO A 274 -4.24 -28.15 -0.97
CA PRO A 274 -5.66 -28.52 -0.95
C PRO A 274 -6.04 -29.41 0.23
N ASN A 275 -5.08 -30.00 0.94
CA ASN A 275 -5.30 -30.84 2.11
C ASN A 275 -5.36 -30.06 3.42
N VAL A 276 -4.91 -28.78 3.42
CA VAL A 276 -4.90 -27.90 4.58
C VAL A 276 -5.66 -26.63 4.29
N GLU A 277 -6.87 -26.51 4.82
CA GLU A 277 -7.66 -25.30 4.71
C GLU A 277 -6.96 -24.15 5.47
N THR A 278 -6.39 -23.20 4.75
CA THR A 278 -5.69 -22.06 5.36
C THR A 278 -6.52 -20.80 5.24
N VAL A 279 -6.75 -20.12 6.38
CA VAL A 279 -7.40 -18.81 6.45
C VAL A 279 -6.48 -17.80 7.08
N VAL A 280 -6.50 -16.56 6.59
CA VAL A 280 -5.70 -15.45 7.11
C VAL A 280 -6.63 -14.33 7.57
N LEU A 281 -6.52 -13.97 8.84
CA LEU A 281 -7.21 -12.85 9.45
C LEU A 281 -6.20 -11.74 9.74
N CYS A 282 -6.23 -10.67 8.94
CA CYS A 282 -5.44 -9.48 9.20
C CYS A 282 -6.19 -8.56 10.14
N VAL A 283 -5.55 -8.18 11.24
CA VAL A 283 -6.11 -7.31 12.27
C VAL A 283 -5.34 -6.00 12.27
N ASP A 284 -6.07 -4.90 12.11
CA ASP A 284 -5.44 -3.59 11.98
C ASP A 284 -6.25 -2.49 12.67
N THR A 285 -5.53 -1.57 13.33
CA THR A 285 -6.04 -0.31 13.87
C THR A 285 -7.29 -0.49 14.73
N LEU A 286 -7.21 -1.36 15.75
CA LEU A 286 -8.31 -1.55 16.69
C LEU A 286 -8.41 -0.36 17.65
N THR A 287 -9.58 0.30 17.68
CA THR A 287 -9.87 1.43 18.57
C THR A 287 -11.04 1.08 19.51
N ASP A 288 -12.16 1.77 19.36
CA ASP A 288 -13.37 1.52 20.10
C ASP A 288 -14.21 0.41 19.44
N LEU A 289 -14.96 -0.37 20.22
CA LEU A 289 -15.87 -1.41 19.70
C LEU A 289 -16.84 -0.88 18.63
N LYS A 290 -17.35 0.34 18.81
CA LYS A 290 -18.26 1.00 17.85
C LYS A 290 -17.64 1.28 16.48
N ASP A 291 -16.30 1.29 16.40
CA ASP A 291 -15.53 1.59 15.19
C ASP A 291 -14.96 0.32 14.54
N LEU A 292 -15.24 -0.87 15.11
CA LEU A 292 -14.80 -2.13 14.50
C LEU A 292 -15.54 -2.38 13.20
N ASN A 293 -14.77 -2.74 12.18
CA ASN A 293 -15.29 -3.04 10.85
C ASN A 293 -14.66 -4.33 10.32
N VAL A 294 -15.47 -5.13 9.66
CA VAL A 294 -15.00 -6.28 8.88
C VAL A 294 -15.03 -5.90 7.40
N TYR A 295 -13.87 -5.76 6.82
CA TYR A 295 -13.73 -5.42 5.40
C TYR A 295 -13.90 -6.65 4.53
N ASN A 296 -14.59 -6.50 3.39
CA ASN A 296 -14.83 -7.57 2.42
C ASN A 296 -14.06 -7.36 1.11
N LYS A 297 -13.20 -6.38 1.08
CA LYS A 297 -12.25 -6.06 -0.01
C LYS A 297 -11.10 -5.23 0.54
N ASP A 298 -9.98 -5.23 -0.18
CA ASP A 298 -8.84 -4.39 0.14
C ASP A 298 -9.15 -2.89 -0.04
N MET A 299 -8.26 -2.03 0.44
CA MET A 299 -8.40 -0.57 0.36
C MET A 299 -8.58 -0.07 -1.07
N THR A 300 -7.93 -0.69 -2.03
CA THR A 300 -7.99 -0.29 -3.46
C THR A 300 -9.18 -0.91 -4.19
N GLY A 301 -9.86 -1.89 -3.59
CA GLY A 301 -10.98 -2.62 -4.19
C GLY A 301 -10.56 -3.60 -5.28
N THR A 302 -9.26 -3.89 -5.41
CA THR A 302 -8.71 -4.81 -6.42
C THR A 302 -8.77 -6.26 -5.99
N VAL A 303 -8.79 -6.52 -4.68
CA VAL A 303 -8.90 -7.86 -4.09
C VAL A 303 -10.19 -7.97 -3.30
N LYS A 304 -10.99 -8.99 -3.59
CA LYS A 304 -12.15 -9.37 -2.78
C LYS A 304 -11.68 -10.37 -1.72
N LEU A 305 -12.02 -10.09 -0.47
CA LEU A 305 -11.74 -10.99 0.65
C LEU A 305 -12.80 -12.08 0.74
N ASP A 306 -12.49 -13.15 1.44
CA ASP A 306 -13.40 -14.27 1.60
C ASP A 306 -14.67 -13.86 2.35
N GLN A 307 -15.84 -14.06 1.72
CA GLN A 307 -17.10 -13.57 2.25
C GLN A 307 -17.65 -14.45 3.37
N GLU A 308 -17.33 -15.75 3.36
CA GLU A 308 -17.73 -16.68 4.39
C GLU A 308 -16.97 -16.37 5.68
N LEU A 309 -15.64 -16.20 5.60
CA LEU A 309 -14.82 -15.79 6.74
C LEU A 309 -15.26 -14.41 7.28
N CYS A 310 -15.56 -13.45 6.41
CA CYS A 310 -16.12 -12.17 6.84
C CYS A 310 -17.45 -12.30 7.58
N SER A 311 -18.31 -13.26 7.21
CA SER A 311 -19.57 -13.53 7.91
C SER A 311 -19.32 -14.14 9.29
N ILE A 312 -18.46 -15.15 9.37
CA ILE A 312 -18.07 -15.80 10.62
C ILE A 312 -17.53 -14.77 11.62
N VAL A 313 -16.62 -13.90 11.21
CA VAL A 313 -16.04 -12.87 12.08
C VAL A 313 -17.12 -11.89 12.56
N ARG A 314 -18.05 -11.48 11.69
CA ARG A 314 -19.17 -10.59 12.09
C ARG A 314 -20.13 -11.24 13.05
N GLU A 315 -20.46 -12.52 12.84
CA GLU A 315 -21.32 -13.30 13.73
C GLU A 315 -20.67 -13.45 15.10
N ALA A 316 -19.40 -13.83 15.16
CA ALA A 316 -18.66 -13.93 16.42
C ALA A 316 -18.60 -12.58 17.16
N ALA A 317 -18.38 -11.46 16.45
CA ALA A 317 -18.40 -10.14 17.06
C ALA A 317 -19.78 -9.76 17.60
N ALA A 318 -20.86 -10.11 16.91
CA ALA A 318 -22.23 -9.84 17.34
C ALA A 318 -22.63 -10.67 18.57
N GLU A 319 -22.10 -11.87 18.73
CA GLU A 319 -22.35 -12.71 19.93
C GLU A 319 -21.65 -12.15 21.19
N MET A 320 -20.59 -11.40 21.01
CA MET A 320 -19.85 -10.79 22.13
C MET A 320 -20.41 -9.44 22.58
N GLY A 321 -21.35 -8.84 21.87
CA GLY A 321 -22.03 -7.55 22.17
C GLY A 321 -21.46 -6.40 21.38
#